data_f7cf345ff627199e102f8af6bb292d7a
#
_entry.id   f7cf345ff627199e102f8af6bb292d7a
#
_cell.length_a   1.000
_cell.length_b   1.000
_cell.length_c   1.000
_cell.angle_alpha   90.00
_cell.angle_beta   90.00
_cell.angle_gamma   90.00
#
_symmetry.space_group_name_H-M   'P 1'
#
loop_
_entity.id
_entity.type
_entity.pdbx_description
1 polymer ?
#
loop_
_entity_poly.entity_id
_entity_poly.type
_entity_poly.pdbx_seq_one_letter_code
_entity_poly.pdbx_strand_id
1 'polypeptide(L)'
;MALASSNRAQVRYIPEATFGVTPTTGNCINMRATGESLAFEIQTTTSQEIRADRQITDVVQTGASTSGGVNMEFSYKEYDALIEATLQGTWAHFGTEGLGTTAAVTINSTAGTLTWGVAPTGTSVLTNLEVGQWFKLIAPSDAANGAYLKIASRTATIITVAAATPIPGTGSRPNVANVQVKSSRVKNGTTQRSFSVEK
;
A
#
# COMPACT_ATOMS: atom_id res chain seq x y z
N MET A 1 13.00 -40.72 12.77
CA MET A 1 13.00 -39.28 12.47
C MET A 1 12.14 -39.07 11.24
N ALA A 2 11.07 -38.29 11.36
CA ALA A 2 10.25 -37.94 10.18
C ALA A 2 11.01 -36.86 9.39
N LEU A 3 11.25 -37.09 8.11
CA LEU A 3 11.82 -36.09 7.23
C LEU A 3 10.82 -34.97 7.00
N ALA A 4 11.24 -33.73 7.18
CA ALA A 4 10.40 -32.58 6.86
C ALA A 4 10.13 -32.54 5.35
N SER A 5 8.86 -32.41 4.98
CA SER A 5 8.49 -32.31 3.56
C SER A 5 8.67 -30.86 3.09
N SER A 6 9.47 -30.65 2.05
CA SER A 6 9.77 -29.32 1.49
C SER A 6 8.52 -28.59 0.95
N ASN A 7 7.47 -29.32 0.59
CA ASN A 7 6.20 -28.72 0.13
C ASN A 7 5.28 -28.23 1.25
N ARG A 8 5.73 -28.26 2.50
CA ARG A 8 5.06 -27.63 3.66
C ARG A 8 5.73 -26.35 4.14
N ALA A 9 6.80 -25.90 3.48
CA ALA A 9 7.43 -24.64 3.81
C ALA A 9 6.48 -23.47 3.50
N GLN A 10 6.35 -22.55 4.43
CA GLN A 10 5.60 -21.31 4.28
C GLN A 10 6.48 -20.14 4.67
N VAL A 11 6.45 -19.08 3.88
CA VAL A 11 7.10 -17.83 4.22
C VAL A 11 6.04 -16.86 4.70
N ARG A 12 6.26 -16.27 5.88
CA ARG A 12 5.35 -15.34 6.53
C ARG A 12 6.10 -14.07 6.89
N TYR A 13 5.39 -12.96 6.97
CA TYR A 13 5.96 -11.72 7.45
C TYR A 13 4.99 -11.00 8.39
N ILE A 14 5.54 -10.16 9.26
CA ILE A 14 4.80 -9.26 10.12
C ILE A 14 5.52 -7.91 10.18
N PRO A 15 4.81 -6.78 9.99
CA PRO A 15 5.41 -5.46 10.15
C PRO A 15 5.87 -5.24 11.58
N GLU A 16 7.07 -4.69 11.76
CA GLU A 16 7.61 -4.31 13.06
C GLU A 16 7.17 -2.89 13.45
N ALA A 17 6.80 -2.72 14.70
CA ALA A 17 6.55 -1.39 15.27
C ALA A 17 7.84 -0.68 15.66
N THR A 18 8.86 -1.45 16.05
CA THR A 18 10.20 -0.97 16.37
C THR A 18 11.21 -1.80 15.61
N PHE A 19 12.15 -1.15 14.95
CA PHE A 19 13.18 -1.81 14.14
C PHE A 19 13.91 -2.90 14.92
N GLY A 20 13.96 -4.10 14.34
CA GLY A 20 14.67 -5.25 14.90
C GLY A 20 13.97 -5.89 16.11
N VAL A 21 12.73 -5.53 16.41
CA VAL A 21 11.94 -6.14 17.48
C VAL A 21 10.76 -6.88 16.87
N THR A 22 10.83 -8.21 16.90
CA THR A 22 9.73 -9.06 16.44
C THR A 22 8.48 -8.85 17.29
N PRO A 23 7.33 -8.50 16.68
CA PRO A 23 6.08 -8.33 17.42
C PRO A 23 5.66 -9.62 18.15
N THR A 24 5.26 -9.49 19.40
CA THR A 24 4.74 -10.60 20.21
C THR A 24 3.23 -10.80 20.04
N THR A 25 2.56 -9.87 19.39
CA THR A 25 1.12 -9.87 19.12
C THR A 25 0.85 -9.52 17.68
N GLY A 26 -0.26 -9.99 17.15
CA GLY A 26 -0.65 -9.79 15.76
C GLY A 26 -0.58 -11.08 14.94
N ASN A 27 -1.10 -11.02 13.73
CA ASN A 27 -1.11 -12.16 12.82
C ASN A 27 -0.03 -11.97 11.74
N CYS A 28 0.80 -12.99 11.55
CA CYS A 28 1.70 -13.02 10.41
C CYS A 28 0.89 -13.16 9.11
N ILE A 29 1.31 -12.46 8.09
CA ILE A 29 0.75 -12.51 6.75
C ILE A 29 1.51 -13.58 5.97
N ASN A 30 0.79 -14.57 5.43
CA ASN A 30 1.38 -15.59 4.58
C ASN A 30 1.71 -14.99 3.21
N MET A 31 2.93 -15.23 2.74
CA MET A 31 3.30 -14.93 1.36
C MET A 31 2.94 -16.11 0.46
N ARG A 32 2.38 -15.83 -0.71
CA ARG A 32 2.20 -16.83 -1.78
C ARG A 32 3.53 -17.04 -2.51
N ALA A 33 4.50 -17.56 -1.76
CA ALA A 33 5.85 -17.76 -2.27
C ALA A 33 5.90 -18.92 -3.28
N THR A 34 6.51 -18.69 -4.43
CA THR A 34 6.83 -19.70 -5.43
C THR A 34 8.27 -20.17 -5.36
N GLY A 35 9.11 -19.42 -4.66
CA GLY A 35 10.52 -19.74 -4.39
C GLY A 35 11.11 -18.74 -3.42
N GLU A 36 12.14 -19.15 -2.71
CA GLU A 36 12.87 -18.28 -1.79
C GLU A 36 14.36 -18.62 -1.80
N SER A 37 15.20 -17.64 -1.50
CA SER A 37 16.65 -17.77 -1.40
C SER A 37 17.21 -17.05 -0.18
N LEU A 38 16.39 -16.91 0.88
CA LEU A 38 16.79 -16.22 2.11
C LEU A 38 17.93 -16.99 2.79
N ALA A 39 19.04 -16.32 3.02
CA ALA A 39 20.21 -16.85 3.71
C ALA A 39 20.59 -15.91 4.87
N PHE A 40 20.89 -16.51 6.01
CA PHE A 40 21.49 -15.84 7.15
C PHE A 40 22.97 -16.17 7.20
N GLU A 41 23.82 -15.16 7.21
CA GLU A 41 25.27 -15.32 7.21
C GLU A 41 25.85 -14.63 8.45
N ILE A 42 26.61 -15.38 9.21
CA ILE A 42 27.35 -14.89 10.38
C ILE A 42 28.77 -14.51 9.94
N GLN A 43 29.12 -13.25 10.15
CA GLN A 43 30.48 -12.77 9.89
C GLN A 43 31.33 -12.99 11.14
N THR A 44 32.47 -13.65 10.95
CA THR A 44 33.40 -13.95 12.02
C THR A 44 34.80 -13.47 11.67
N THR A 45 35.55 -13.04 12.67
CA THR A 45 36.97 -12.71 12.56
C THR A 45 37.76 -13.58 13.53
N THR A 46 38.84 -14.16 13.02
CA THR A 46 39.79 -14.94 13.84
C THR A 46 40.81 -14.02 14.48
N SER A 47 41.18 -14.31 15.70
CA SER A 47 42.25 -13.59 16.39
C SER A 47 43.57 -13.75 15.63
N GLN A 48 44.28 -12.64 15.41
CA GLN A 48 45.63 -12.58 14.80
C GLN A 48 46.74 -12.60 15.85
N GLU A 49 46.42 -12.97 17.09
CA GLU A 49 47.38 -13.04 18.16
C GLU A 49 48.49 -14.07 17.86
N ILE A 50 49.75 -13.65 17.98
CA ILE A 50 50.92 -14.52 17.81
C ILE A 50 51.17 -15.31 19.11
N ARG A 51 50.94 -16.62 19.05
CA ARG A 51 51.14 -17.53 20.18
C ARG A 51 52.24 -18.54 19.91
N ALA A 52 52.88 -18.93 20.97
CA ALA A 52 53.96 -19.94 20.90
C ALA A 52 53.44 -21.33 20.48
N ASP A 53 52.17 -21.64 20.76
CA ASP A 53 51.50 -22.91 20.44
C ASP A 53 50.92 -22.95 19.01
N ARG A 54 50.99 -21.86 18.25
CA ARG A 54 50.48 -21.71 16.87
C ARG A 54 48.97 -22.03 16.73
N GLN A 55 48.19 -21.95 17.81
CA GLN A 55 46.75 -22.18 17.79
C GLN A 55 45.99 -20.87 17.68
N ILE A 56 44.83 -20.94 17.00
CA ILE A 56 43.87 -19.82 16.97
C ILE A 56 43.18 -19.74 18.33
N THR A 57 43.27 -18.60 18.98
CA THR A 57 42.80 -18.41 20.33
C THR A 57 41.29 -18.24 20.40
N ASP A 58 40.74 -17.48 19.46
CA ASP A 58 39.34 -17.10 19.48
C ASP A 58 38.82 -16.77 18.10
N VAL A 59 37.52 -17.03 17.89
CA VAL A 59 36.76 -16.66 16.70
C VAL A 59 35.61 -15.78 17.19
N VAL A 60 35.69 -14.49 16.93
CA VAL A 60 34.71 -13.52 17.38
C VAL A 60 33.71 -13.25 16.28
N GLN A 61 32.41 -13.29 16.58
CA GLN A 61 31.39 -12.81 15.69
C GLN A 61 31.42 -11.29 15.62
N THR A 62 31.68 -10.75 14.41
CA THR A 62 31.75 -9.31 14.16
C THR A 62 30.47 -8.73 13.60
N GLY A 63 29.60 -9.58 13.08
CA GLY A 63 28.32 -9.15 12.51
C GLY A 63 27.46 -10.33 12.07
N ALA A 64 26.27 -10.01 11.65
CA ALA A 64 25.37 -10.90 10.96
C ALA A 64 24.66 -10.16 9.84
N SER A 65 24.45 -10.80 8.72
CA SER A 65 23.72 -10.26 7.59
C SER A 65 22.68 -11.26 7.10
N THR A 66 21.57 -10.73 6.60
CA THR A 66 20.56 -11.53 5.92
C THR A 66 20.44 -11.02 4.50
N SER A 67 20.52 -11.92 3.54
CA SER A 67 20.37 -11.61 2.12
C SER A 67 19.47 -12.63 1.45
N GLY A 68 19.01 -12.29 0.25
CA GLY A 68 18.18 -13.17 -0.55
C GLY A 68 16.92 -12.50 -1.07
N GLY A 69 16.03 -13.31 -1.62
CA GLY A 69 14.76 -12.84 -2.18
C GLY A 69 13.66 -13.87 -2.03
N VAL A 70 12.45 -13.40 -2.16
CA VAL A 70 11.25 -14.25 -2.22
C VAL A 70 10.52 -13.96 -3.51
N ASN A 71 10.35 -14.98 -4.36
CA ASN A 71 9.50 -14.92 -5.53
C ASN A 71 8.05 -15.19 -5.08
N MET A 72 7.12 -14.35 -5.48
CA MET A 72 5.74 -14.46 -5.00
C MET A 72 4.74 -14.21 -6.11
N GLU A 73 3.56 -14.81 -5.99
CA GLU A 73 2.40 -14.46 -6.80
C GLU A 73 1.68 -13.27 -6.20
N PHE A 74 1.53 -12.21 -6.98
CA PHE A 74 0.88 -10.99 -6.51
C PHE A 74 -0.60 -11.23 -6.26
N SER A 75 -1.07 -10.87 -5.06
CA SER A 75 -2.47 -10.93 -4.68
C SER A 75 -2.97 -9.63 -4.06
N TYR A 76 -4.27 -9.42 -4.15
CA TYR A 76 -4.89 -8.17 -3.70
C TYR A 76 -4.81 -8.03 -2.17
N LYS A 77 -4.31 -6.90 -1.68
CA LYS A 77 -4.15 -6.50 -0.27
C LYS A 77 -3.06 -7.23 0.54
N GLU A 78 -2.56 -8.36 0.10
CA GLU A 78 -1.58 -9.12 0.90
C GLU A 78 -0.21 -8.43 0.97
N TYR A 79 0.12 -7.63 -0.05
CA TYR A 79 1.44 -7.01 -0.18
C TYR A 79 1.44 -5.48 0.01
N ASP A 80 0.33 -4.90 0.45
CA ASP A 80 0.21 -3.44 0.61
C ASP A 80 1.29 -2.87 1.53
N ALA A 81 1.61 -3.56 2.64
CA ALA A 81 2.66 -3.16 3.56
C ALA A 81 4.07 -3.22 2.95
N LEU A 82 4.35 -4.22 2.11
CA LEU A 82 5.63 -4.34 1.40
C LEU A 82 5.77 -3.26 0.32
N ILE A 83 4.69 -2.92 -0.37
CA ILE A 83 4.66 -1.81 -1.34
C ILE A 83 4.93 -0.48 -0.62
N GLU A 84 4.30 -0.23 0.53
CA GLU A 84 4.58 0.93 1.37
C GLU A 84 6.05 1.01 1.77
N ALA A 85 6.64 -0.10 2.17
CA ALA A 85 8.04 -0.18 2.57
C ALA A 85 8.98 0.12 1.40
N THR A 86 8.73 -0.48 0.25
CA THR A 86 9.54 -0.29 -0.96
C THR A 86 9.53 1.17 -1.42
N LEU A 87 8.37 1.83 -1.33
CA LEU A 87 8.21 3.24 -1.68
C LEU A 87 8.53 4.17 -0.52
N GLN A 88 8.81 3.64 0.68
CA GLN A 88 8.96 4.43 1.92
C GLN A 88 7.78 5.39 2.15
N GLY A 89 6.63 5.01 1.63
CA GLY A 89 5.41 5.82 1.62
C GLY A 89 4.35 5.30 2.57
N THR A 90 3.22 5.95 2.55
CA THR A 90 2.01 5.49 3.24
C THR A 90 0.83 5.57 2.29
N TRP A 91 -0.03 4.56 2.31
CA TRP A 91 -1.27 4.56 1.55
C TRP A 91 -2.16 5.72 2.00
N ALA A 92 -2.46 6.60 1.08
CA ALA A 92 -3.47 7.62 1.27
C ALA A 92 -4.80 7.14 0.68
N HIS A 93 -5.74 6.83 1.55
CA HIS A 93 -7.10 6.46 1.18
C HIS A 93 -7.98 7.69 1.16
N PHE A 94 -8.76 7.83 0.10
CA PHE A 94 -9.72 8.93 -0.05
C PHE A 94 -11.14 8.39 -0.13
N GLY A 95 -12.06 9.01 0.58
CA GLY A 95 -13.50 8.84 0.38
C GLY A 95 -14.14 7.61 1.00
N THR A 96 -13.58 7.07 2.05
CA THR A 96 -14.18 5.90 2.70
C THR A 96 -15.45 6.20 3.49
N GLU A 97 -15.64 7.40 4.03
CA GLU A 97 -16.79 7.63 4.93
C GLU A 97 -17.26 9.08 5.10
N GLY A 98 -17.01 9.98 4.20
CA GLY A 98 -17.27 11.36 4.54
C GLY A 98 -17.79 12.30 3.46
N LEU A 99 -18.07 11.81 2.27
CA LEU A 99 -18.91 12.56 1.35
C LEU A 99 -20.37 12.33 1.79
N GLY A 100 -20.72 12.95 2.91
CA GLY A 100 -21.98 12.75 3.60
C GLY A 100 -23.15 12.82 2.66
N THR A 101 -24.17 12.11 3.04
CA THR A 101 -25.50 11.99 2.43
C THR A 101 -26.22 13.33 2.19
N THR A 102 -25.67 14.45 2.65
CA THR A 102 -26.32 15.76 2.66
C THR A 102 -25.80 16.75 1.64
N ALA A 103 -24.65 16.55 1.02
CA ALA A 103 -24.18 17.44 -0.05
C ALA A 103 -24.66 16.92 -1.40
N ALA A 104 -25.66 17.57 -1.96
CA ALA A 104 -26.13 17.32 -3.30
C ALA A 104 -24.98 17.55 -4.29
N VAL A 105 -24.68 16.54 -5.09
CA VAL A 105 -23.64 16.59 -6.13
C VAL A 105 -24.31 16.73 -7.48
N THR A 106 -23.85 17.68 -8.27
CA THR A 106 -24.23 17.80 -9.69
C THR A 106 -23.22 17.01 -10.52
N ILE A 107 -23.68 15.99 -11.24
CA ILE A 107 -22.88 15.21 -12.19
C ILE A 107 -23.19 15.74 -13.60
N ASN A 108 -22.20 16.31 -14.28
CA ASN A 108 -22.34 16.83 -15.62
C ASN A 108 -21.47 16.05 -16.61
N SER A 109 -22.07 15.16 -17.38
CA SER A 109 -21.36 14.34 -18.35
C SER A 109 -20.85 15.14 -19.56
N THR A 110 -21.56 16.20 -19.95
CA THR A 110 -21.15 17.04 -21.09
C THR A 110 -19.91 17.88 -20.72
N ALA A 111 -19.91 18.47 -19.54
CA ALA A 111 -18.78 19.27 -19.05
C ALA A 111 -17.67 18.40 -18.42
N GLY A 112 -17.92 17.13 -18.18
CA GLY A 112 -16.97 16.23 -17.49
C GLY A 112 -16.73 16.64 -16.04
N THR A 113 -17.74 17.13 -15.33
CA THR A 113 -17.55 17.67 -13.96
C THR A 113 -18.45 17.01 -12.92
N LEU A 114 -17.90 16.88 -11.72
CA LEU A 114 -18.60 16.57 -10.49
C LEU A 114 -18.52 17.80 -9.59
N THR A 115 -19.65 18.41 -9.26
CA THR A 115 -19.72 19.66 -8.48
C THR A 115 -20.48 19.43 -7.18
N TRP A 116 -19.84 19.71 -6.06
CA TRP A 116 -20.45 19.68 -4.73
C TRP A 116 -21.02 21.06 -4.39
N GLY A 117 -22.24 21.10 -3.91
CA GLY A 117 -22.88 22.34 -3.46
C GLY A 117 -22.19 22.97 -2.24
N VAL A 118 -21.58 22.12 -1.39
CA VAL A 118 -20.76 22.52 -0.25
C VAL A 118 -19.44 21.75 -0.32
N ALA A 119 -18.33 22.42 -0.04
CA ALA A 119 -17.01 21.77 -0.03
C ALA A 119 -16.96 20.65 1.03
N PRO A 120 -16.56 19.44 0.67
CA PRO A 120 -16.35 18.37 1.63
C PRO A 120 -15.25 18.72 2.64
N THR A 121 -15.39 18.25 3.87
CA THR A 121 -14.47 18.55 4.98
C THR A 121 -13.76 17.32 5.50
N GLY A 122 -12.79 17.50 6.38
CA GLY A 122 -12.04 16.40 7.00
C GLY A 122 -11.19 15.62 6.02
N THR A 123 -11.21 14.30 6.11
CA THR A 123 -10.45 13.39 5.21
C THR A 123 -10.98 13.35 3.78
N SER A 124 -12.20 13.85 3.57
CA SER A 124 -12.90 13.87 2.29
C SER A 124 -12.67 15.14 1.45
N VAL A 125 -11.82 16.05 1.91
CA VAL A 125 -11.48 17.28 1.19
C VAL A 125 -10.95 16.94 -0.21
N LEU A 126 -11.60 17.46 -1.26
CA LEU A 126 -11.24 17.15 -2.66
C LEU A 126 -9.80 17.53 -3.00
N THR A 127 -9.22 18.49 -2.28
CA THR A 127 -7.83 18.89 -2.47
C THR A 127 -6.81 17.85 -2.03
N ASN A 128 -7.21 16.79 -1.34
CA ASN A 128 -6.36 15.64 -1.02
C ASN A 128 -6.18 14.68 -2.20
N LEU A 129 -7.06 14.76 -3.21
CA LEU A 129 -6.88 14.05 -4.46
C LEU A 129 -5.80 14.74 -5.32
N GLU A 130 -5.19 14.04 -6.23
CA GLU A 130 -4.21 14.61 -7.16
C GLU A 130 -4.66 14.57 -8.60
N VAL A 131 -4.20 15.55 -9.37
CA VAL A 131 -4.38 15.56 -10.82
C VAL A 131 -3.68 14.33 -11.42
N GLY A 132 -4.38 13.63 -12.30
CA GLY A 132 -3.92 12.37 -12.88
C GLY A 132 -4.28 11.13 -12.07
N GLN A 133 -4.77 11.27 -10.84
CA GLN A 133 -5.22 10.16 -10.01
C GLN A 133 -6.52 9.55 -10.53
N TRP A 134 -6.62 8.21 -10.46
CA TRP A 134 -7.84 7.48 -10.74
C TRP A 134 -8.72 7.38 -9.50
N PHE A 135 -10.02 7.44 -9.70
CA PHE A 135 -11.00 7.21 -8.66
C PHE A 135 -12.18 6.40 -9.17
N LYS A 136 -12.85 5.71 -8.28
CA LYS A 136 -14.13 5.05 -8.52
C LYS A 136 -15.24 5.96 -8.04
N LEU A 137 -16.19 6.25 -8.90
CA LEU A 137 -17.41 6.98 -8.56
C LEU A 137 -18.47 6.00 -8.07
N ILE A 138 -19.04 6.28 -6.92
CA ILE A 138 -20.22 5.58 -6.38
C ILE A 138 -21.36 6.57 -6.35
N ALA A 139 -22.36 6.33 -7.13
CA ALA A 139 -23.57 7.16 -7.25
C ALA A 139 -24.77 6.24 -7.52
N PRO A 140 -25.33 5.56 -6.49
CA PRO A 140 -26.24 4.43 -6.67
C PRO A 140 -27.47 4.71 -7.53
N SER A 141 -27.91 5.96 -7.59
CA SER A 141 -29.08 6.39 -8.38
C SER A 141 -28.71 7.04 -9.71
N ASP A 142 -27.45 6.99 -10.14
CA ASP A 142 -26.95 7.66 -11.35
C ASP A 142 -26.33 6.67 -12.34
N ALA A 143 -26.42 6.99 -13.63
CA ALA A 143 -25.81 6.18 -14.70
C ALA A 143 -24.27 6.07 -14.58
N ALA A 144 -23.62 6.99 -13.90
CA ALA A 144 -22.18 6.99 -13.68
C ALA A 144 -21.75 6.11 -12.50
N ASN A 145 -22.67 5.40 -11.83
CA ASN A 145 -22.35 4.54 -10.72
C ASN A 145 -21.33 3.44 -11.10
N GLY A 146 -20.28 3.32 -10.32
CA GLY A 146 -19.24 2.32 -10.54
C GLY A 146 -18.17 2.72 -11.56
N ALA A 147 -18.28 3.88 -12.19
CA ALA A 147 -17.31 4.35 -13.20
C ALA A 147 -15.94 4.59 -12.59
N TYR A 148 -14.89 4.20 -13.31
CA TYR A 148 -13.50 4.55 -13.03
C TYR A 148 -13.11 5.74 -13.88
N LEU A 149 -12.74 6.83 -13.22
CA LEU A 149 -12.52 8.13 -13.82
C LEU A 149 -11.15 8.68 -13.42
N LYS A 150 -10.52 9.45 -14.33
CA LYS A 150 -9.23 10.09 -14.08
C LYS A 150 -9.41 11.59 -13.86
N ILE A 151 -8.74 12.15 -12.89
CA ILE A 151 -8.84 13.58 -12.55
C ILE A 151 -8.00 14.40 -13.53
N ALA A 152 -8.62 15.34 -14.22
CA ALA A 152 -7.94 16.34 -15.03
C ALA A 152 -7.60 17.59 -14.22
N SER A 153 -8.53 18.05 -13.39
CA SER A 153 -8.32 19.16 -12.47
C SER A 153 -9.27 19.07 -11.28
N ARG A 154 -8.97 19.80 -10.23
CA ARG A 154 -9.81 19.85 -9.02
C ARG A 154 -9.75 21.20 -8.32
N THR A 155 -10.84 21.53 -7.65
CA THR A 155 -10.94 22.63 -6.70
C THR A 155 -11.45 22.11 -5.35
N ALA A 156 -11.81 22.97 -4.43
CA ALA A 156 -12.44 22.57 -3.17
C ALA A 156 -13.82 21.92 -3.36
N THR A 157 -14.51 22.26 -4.45
CA THR A 157 -15.91 21.84 -4.70
C THR A 157 -16.10 21.13 -6.04
N ILE A 158 -15.12 21.09 -6.92
CA ILE A 158 -15.27 20.55 -8.27
C ILE A 158 -14.16 19.56 -8.58
N ILE A 159 -14.51 18.42 -9.14
CA ILE A 159 -13.58 17.53 -9.84
C ILE A 159 -13.92 17.60 -11.34
N THR A 160 -12.92 17.94 -12.17
CA THR A 160 -13.01 17.80 -13.62
C THR A 160 -12.34 16.50 -14.03
N VAL A 161 -13.03 15.73 -14.82
CA VAL A 161 -12.61 14.41 -15.29
C VAL A 161 -11.89 14.56 -16.65
N ALA A 162 -10.87 13.73 -16.86
CA ALA A 162 -10.13 13.74 -18.12
C ALA A 162 -11.03 13.28 -19.29
N ALA A 163 -10.89 13.92 -20.43
CA ALA A 163 -11.67 13.60 -21.64
C ALA A 163 -11.54 12.15 -22.10
N ALA A 164 -10.40 11.52 -21.81
CA ALA A 164 -10.17 10.08 -22.10
C ALA A 164 -11.00 9.12 -21.21
N THR A 165 -11.60 9.62 -20.13
CA THR A 165 -12.46 8.85 -19.22
C THR A 165 -13.77 9.59 -19.00
N PRO A 166 -14.65 9.69 -20.02
CA PRO A 166 -15.87 10.47 -19.91
C PRO A 166 -16.81 9.92 -18.84
N ILE A 167 -17.52 10.81 -18.19
CA ILE A 167 -18.54 10.42 -17.19
C ILE A 167 -19.73 9.77 -17.92
N PRO A 168 -20.10 8.54 -17.59
CA PRO A 168 -21.29 7.89 -18.18
C PRO A 168 -22.57 8.69 -17.94
N GLY A 169 -23.52 8.53 -18.88
CA GLY A 169 -24.80 9.24 -18.89
C GLY A 169 -24.79 10.48 -19.79
N THR A 170 -25.85 11.25 -19.75
CA THR A 170 -26.06 12.43 -20.61
C THR A 170 -26.40 13.68 -19.79
N GLY A 171 -25.90 14.82 -20.25
CA GLY A 171 -26.25 16.13 -19.72
C GLY A 171 -25.81 16.38 -18.30
N SER A 172 -26.49 17.35 -17.69
CA SER A 172 -26.29 17.73 -16.29
C SER A 172 -27.39 17.10 -15.41
N ARG A 173 -26.97 16.40 -14.37
CA ARG A 173 -27.82 15.71 -13.41
C ARG A 173 -27.60 16.32 -12.02
N PRO A 174 -28.44 17.29 -11.62
CA PRO A 174 -28.33 17.96 -10.34
C PRO A 174 -28.85 17.08 -9.21
N ASN A 175 -28.39 17.36 -8.00
CA ASN A 175 -28.89 16.76 -6.75
C ASN A 175 -28.80 15.23 -6.68
N VAL A 176 -27.73 14.66 -7.23
CA VAL A 176 -27.47 13.22 -7.07
C VAL A 176 -27.09 12.95 -5.61
N ALA A 177 -27.86 12.07 -4.97
CA ALA A 177 -27.66 11.72 -3.57
C ALA A 177 -26.64 10.59 -3.43
N ASN A 178 -26.03 10.48 -2.24
CA ASN A 178 -25.12 9.40 -1.86
C ASN A 178 -23.91 9.21 -2.79
N VAL A 179 -23.44 10.32 -3.38
CA VAL A 179 -22.25 10.31 -4.23
C VAL A 179 -21.00 10.15 -3.36
N GLN A 180 -20.20 9.15 -3.65
CA GLN A 180 -18.91 8.93 -3.03
C GLN A 180 -17.81 8.80 -4.09
N VAL A 181 -16.66 9.33 -3.77
CA VAL A 181 -15.44 9.15 -4.57
C VAL A 181 -14.49 8.27 -3.76
N LYS A 182 -14.09 7.14 -4.32
CA LYS A 182 -13.12 6.23 -3.68
C LYS A 182 -11.84 6.17 -4.48
N SER A 183 -10.74 6.41 -3.82
CA SER A 183 -9.42 6.34 -4.41
C SER A 183 -8.39 5.96 -3.36
N SER A 184 -7.30 5.34 -3.81
CA SER A 184 -6.16 5.03 -2.97
C SER A 184 -4.89 5.26 -3.75
N ARG A 185 -3.87 5.78 -3.09
CA ARG A 185 -2.56 5.97 -3.70
C ARG A 185 -1.46 5.79 -2.66
N VAL A 186 -0.30 5.42 -3.14
CA VAL A 186 0.96 5.48 -2.40
C VAL A 186 1.97 6.23 -3.25
N LYS A 187 2.84 7.00 -2.63
CA LYS A 187 3.93 7.73 -3.27
C LYS A 187 5.23 7.44 -2.55
N ASN A 188 6.34 7.73 -3.22
CA ASN A 188 7.64 7.76 -2.58
C ASN A 188 7.63 8.74 -1.41
N GLY A 189 8.12 8.29 -0.30
CA GLY A 189 8.22 9.04 0.95
C GLY A 189 9.58 8.83 1.62
N THR A 190 9.61 9.00 2.93
CA THR A 190 10.81 8.84 3.77
C THR A 190 10.54 7.93 4.98
N THR A 191 9.37 7.31 5.04
CA THR A 191 8.99 6.44 6.16
C THR A 191 9.63 5.07 6.01
N GLN A 192 10.64 4.79 6.82
CA GLN A 192 11.27 3.48 6.88
C GLN A 192 10.36 2.48 7.60
N ARG A 193 10.32 1.26 7.09
CA ARG A 193 9.56 0.15 7.68
C ARG A 193 10.43 -1.09 7.72
N SER A 194 10.27 -1.89 8.74
CA SER A 194 10.93 -3.17 8.91
C SER A 194 9.92 -4.29 9.11
N PHE A 195 10.37 -5.50 8.85
CA PHE A 195 9.54 -6.69 8.91
C PHE A 195 10.33 -7.84 9.53
N SER A 196 9.68 -8.58 10.41
CA SER A 196 10.14 -9.90 10.78
C SER A 196 9.61 -10.91 9.76
N VAL A 197 10.51 -11.73 9.22
CA VAL A 197 10.19 -12.77 8.24
C VAL A 197 10.48 -14.13 8.86
N GLU A 198 9.52 -15.04 8.75
CA GLU A 198 9.59 -16.41 9.27
C GLU A 198 9.40 -17.41 8.11
N LYS A 199 10.15 -18.53 8.19
CA LYS A 199 10.07 -19.64 7.25
C LYS A 199 9.77 -20.95 7.97
#